data_2fffb2342607a8383529ced309bda8f6
#
_entry.id   2fffb2342607a8383529ced309bda8f6
#
_cell.length_a   1.000
_cell.length_b   1.000
_cell.length_c   1.000
_cell.angle_alpha   90.00
_cell.angle_beta   90.00
_cell.angle_gamma   90.00
#
_symmetry.space_group_name_H-M   'P 1'
#
loop_
_entity.id
_entity.type
_entity.pdbx_description
1 polymer ?
#
loop_
_entity_poly.entity_id
_entity_poly.type
_entity_poly.pdbx_seq_one_letter_code
_entity_poly.pdbx_strand_id
1 'polypeptide(L)'
;MAQIAKKLVIITEKVILPKVTKIIQAAGATGYTVMDAGGVGSRNTPSPGQPIVSDTYSNIKIEVITASEDVARTIAKQVAEKYFDNFSGIIHLGEVEVLYAHSL
;
A
#
# COMPACT_ATOMS: atom_id res chain seq x y z
N MET A 1 -23.31 -6.67 8.97
CA MET A 1 -22.93 -6.75 10.39
C MET A 1 -21.55 -6.14 10.58
N ALA A 2 -21.38 -5.29 11.57
CA ALA A 2 -20.10 -4.63 11.82
C ALA A 2 -19.05 -5.63 12.29
N GLN A 3 -17.84 -5.45 11.86
CA GLN A 3 -16.73 -6.35 12.14
C GLN A 3 -15.44 -5.54 12.22
N ILE A 4 -14.60 -5.85 13.20
CA ILE A 4 -13.28 -5.23 13.30
C ILE A 4 -12.36 -5.94 12.31
N ALA A 5 -11.66 -5.18 11.50
CA ALA A 5 -10.74 -5.68 10.51
C ALA A 5 -9.44 -4.90 10.54
N LYS A 6 -8.43 -5.42 9.86
CA LYS A 6 -7.15 -4.75 9.71
C LYS A 6 -7.13 -3.99 8.38
N LYS A 7 -6.64 -2.77 8.44
CA LYS A 7 -6.44 -1.93 7.26
C LYS A 7 -4.94 -1.76 7.06
N LEU A 8 -4.44 -2.38 6.00
CA LEU A 8 -3.06 -2.24 5.59
C LEU A 8 -2.97 -1.17 4.51
N VAL A 9 -2.08 -0.22 4.68
CA VAL A 9 -1.84 0.83 3.69
C VAL A 9 -0.39 0.74 3.24
N ILE A 10 -0.21 0.67 1.92
CA ILE A 10 1.10 0.66 1.28
C ILE A 10 1.17 1.87 0.36
N ILE A 11 2.12 2.77 0.62
CA ILE A 11 2.38 3.89 -0.26
C ILE A 11 3.77 3.67 -0.85
N THR A 12 3.86 3.60 -2.17
CA THR A 12 5.11 3.27 -2.85
C THR A 12 5.11 3.82 -4.27
N GLU A 13 6.18 3.55 -5.00
CA GLU A 13 6.32 4.00 -6.38
C GLU A 13 5.44 3.19 -7.31
N LYS A 14 4.78 3.89 -8.23
CA LYS A 14 3.79 3.30 -9.13
C LYS A 14 4.38 2.19 -10.00
N VAL A 15 5.66 2.27 -10.32
CA VAL A 15 6.32 1.32 -11.23
C VAL A 15 6.29 -0.11 -10.69
N ILE A 16 6.23 -0.31 -9.37
CA ILE A 16 6.20 -1.66 -8.78
C ILE A 16 4.78 -2.15 -8.47
N LEU A 17 3.75 -1.41 -8.87
CA LEU A 17 2.36 -1.79 -8.58
C LEU A 17 2.04 -3.24 -8.99
N PRO A 18 2.35 -3.71 -10.22
CA PRO A 18 2.01 -5.10 -10.59
C PRO A 18 2.68 -6.14 -9.68
N LYS A 19 3.89 -5.86 -9.22
CA LYS A 19 4.62 -6.79 -8.35
C LYS A 19 4.01 -6.82 -6.95
N VAL A 20 3.61 -5.66 -6.44
CA VAL A 20 2.98 -5.56 -5.11
C VAL A 20 1.61 -6.24 -5.12
N THR A 21 0.81 -6.04 -6.16
CA THR A 21 -0.51 -6.67 -6.23
C THR A 21 -0.43 -8.19 -6.31
N LYS A 22 0.61 -8.74 -6.94
CA LYS A 22 0.82 -10.19 -6.94
C LYS A 22 1.07 -10.72 -5.53
N ILE A 23 1.83 -10.00 -4.73
CA ILE A 23 2.06 -10.39 -3.33
C ILE A 23 0.76 -10.35 -2.54
N ILE A 24 -0.05 -9.30 -2.72
CA ILE A 24 -1.33 -9.16 -2.04
C ILE A 24 -2.25 -10.34 -2.36
N GLN A 25 -2.36 -10.67 -3.64
CA GLN A 25 -3.22 -11.77 -4.09
C GLN A 25 -2.71 -13.12 -3.59
N ALA A 26 -1.40 -13.35 -3.66
CA ALA A 26 -0.81 -14.61 -3.22
C ALA A 26 -0.95 -14.83 -1.71
N ALA A 27 -1.00 -13.76 -0.93
CA ALA A 27 -1.20 -13.85 0.51
C ALA A 27 -2.64 -14.18 0.91
N GLY A 28 -3.57 -14.14 -0.04
CA GLY A 28 -4.96 -14.53 0.20
C GLY A 28 -5.88 -13.38 0.54
N ALA A 29 -5.49 -12.13 0.29
CA ALA A 29 -6.39 -11.00 0.47
C ALA A 29 -7.51 -11.07 -0.56
N THR A 30 -8.73 -10.72 -0.14
CA THR A 30 -9.91 -10.80 -1.01
C THR A 30 -10.01 -9.64 -1.99
N GLY A 31 -9.31 -8.54 -1.73
CA GLY A 31 -9.31 -7.40 -2.64
C GLY A 31 -8.40 -6.29 -2.14
N TYR A 32 -8.26 -5.27 -2.96
CA TYR A 32 -7.47 -4.09 -2.63
C TYR A 32 -7.99 -2.90 -3.44
N THR A 33 -7.70 -1.70 -2.95
CA THR A 33 -8.03 -0.45 -3.65
C THR A 33 -6.72 0.28 -3.94
N VAL A 34 -6.61 0.84 -5.14
CA VAL A 34 -5.42 1.58 -5.56
C VAL A 34 -5.80 3.00 -5.93
N MET A 35 -5.02 3.96 -5.44
CA MET A 35 -5.19 5.37 -5.77
C MET A 35 -3.85 5.95 -6.20
N ASP A 36 -3.86 6.82 -7.20
CA ASP A 36 -2.67 7.61 -7.51
C ASP A 36 -2.37 8.56 -6.36
N ALA A 37 -1.09 8.74 -6.05
CA ALA A 37 -0.67 9.59 -4.96
C ALA A 37 0.54 10.43 -5.35
N GLY A 38 0.53 11.68 -4.93
CA GLY A 38 1.64 12.58 -5.06
C GLY A 38 2.24 12.87 -3.70
N GLY A 39 3.50 13.24 -3.67
CA GLY A 39 4.16 13.58 -2.42
C GLY A 39 5.67 13.49 -2.53
N VAL A 40 6.31 13.76 -1.40
CA VAL A 40 7.76 13.69 -1.27
C VAL A 40 8.11 12.75 -0.14
N GLY A 41 8.91 11.73 -0.46
CA GLY A 41 9.45 10.82 0.54
C GLY A 41 10.96 10.88 0.58
N SER A 42 11.57 10.08 1.44
CA SER A 42 13.02 10.10 1.62
C SER A 42 13.81 9.73 0.37
N ARG A 43 13.18 8.97 -0.53
CA ARG A 43 13.81 8.54 -1.79
C ARG A 43 13.31 9.31 -3.01
N ASN A 44 12.23 10.08 -2.86
CA ASN A 44 11.62 10.87 -3.94
C ASN A 44 11.85 12.36 -3.75
N THR A 45 12.97 12.74 -3.14
CA THR A 45 13.31 14.14 -2.95
C THR A 45 13.58 14.78 -4.31
N PRO A 46 12.88 15.88 -4.67
CA PRO A 46 13.10 16.54 -5.93
C PRO A 46 14.51 17.10 -6.03
N SER A 47 15.07 17.10 -7.24
CA SER A 47 16.32 17.81 -7.48
C SER A 47 16.13 19.31 -7.35
N PRO A 48 17.20 20.07 -7.04
CA PRO A 48 17.11 21.52 -6.99
C PRO A 48 16.51 22.10 -8.28
N GLY A 49 15.54 22.97 -8.15
CA GLY A 49 14.86 23.57 -9.28
C GLY A 49 13.68 22.81 -9.84
N GLN A 50 13.42 21.62 -9.33
CA GLN A 50 12.25 20.85 -9.74
C GLN A 50 11.04 21.19 -8.87
N PRO A 51 9.81 21.09 -9.41
CA PRO A 51 8.62 21.27 -8.60
C PRO A 51 8.57 20.21 -7.49
N ILE A 52 8.15 20.62 -6.30
CA ILE A 52 8.00 19.72 -5.16
C ILE A 52 6.79 18.79 -5.37
N VAL A 53 5.72 19.35 -5.91
CA VAL A 53 4.50 18.60 -6.23
C VAL A 53 4.35 18.60 -7.73
N SER A 54 4.25 17.40 -8.28
CA SER A 54 4.11 17.21 -9.72
C SER A 54 2.66 17.06 -10.11
N ASP A 55 2.31 17.49 -11.33
CA ASP A 55 1.03 17.19 -11.93
C ASP A 55 0.92 15.71 -12.29
N THR A 56 2.05 14.99 -12.33
CA THR A 56 2.07 13.56 -12.55
C THR A 56 2.30 12.84 -11.22
N TYR A 57 1.43 11.88 -10.93
CA TYR A 57 1.56 11.08 -9.73
C TYR A 57 2.46 9.89 -10.03
N SER A 58 3.65 9.87 -9.42
CA SER A 58 4.61 8.76 -9.56
C SER A 58 4.46 7.71 -8.45
N ASN A 59 3.60 7.97 -7.49
CA ASN A 59 3.34 7.08 -6.36
C ASN A 59 1.91 6.58 -6.38
N ILE A 60 1.68 5.51 -5.63
CA ILE A 60 0.36 4.95 -5.42
C ILE A 60 0.13 4.70 -3.94
N LYS A 61 -1.12 4.71 -3.56
CA LYS A 61 -1.58 4.27 -2.24
C LYS A 61 -2.46 3.05 -2.44
N ILE A 62 -2.09 1.95 -1.81
CA ILE A 62 -2.84 0.71 -1.86
C ILE A 62 -3.44 0.46 -0.49
N GLU A 63 -4.74 0.19 -0.44
CA GLU A 63 -5.42 -0.20 0.79
C GLU A 63 -5.91 -1.63 0.68
N VAL A 64 -5.60 -2.42 1.71
CA VAL A 64 -6.09 -3.79 1.84
C VAL A 64 -6.81 -3.88 3.18
N ILE A 65 -8.08 -4.28 3.14
CA ILE A 65 -8.86 -4.51 4.37
C ILE A 65 -9.07 -6.01 4.47
N THR A 66 -8.59 -6.59 5.56
CA THR A 66 -8.65 -8.03 5.77
C THR A 66 -9.02 -8.36 7.21
N ALA A 67 -9.72 -9.46 7.39
CA ALA A 67 -10.03 -9.97 8.72
C ALA A 67 -8.80 -10.55 9.42
N SER A 68 -7.78 -10.94 8.66
CA SER A 68 -6.61 -11.63 9.18
C SER A 68 -5.42 -10.69 9.35
N GLU A 69 -4.98 -10.53 10.58
CA GLU A 69 -3.74 -9.78 10.85
C GLU A 69 -2.53 -10.47 10.22
N ASP A 70 -2.51 -11.81 10.20
CA ASP A 70 -1.40 -12.54 9.62
C ASP A 70 -1.25 -12.29 8.13
N VAL A 71 -2.37 -12.22 7.39
CA VAL A 71 -2.36 -11.86 5.96
C VAL A 71 -1.76 -10.47 5.78
N ALA A 72 -2.21 -9.49 6.57
CA ALA A 72 -1.73 -8.12 6.46
C ALA A 72 -0.22 -8.04 6.73
N ARG A 73 0.26 -8.68 7.79
CA ARG A 73 1.67 -8.66 8.16
C ARG A 73 2.55 -9.41 7.17
N THR A 74 2.04 -10.50 6.59
CA THR A 74 2.76 -11.24 5.54
C THR A 74 2.97 -10.37 4.30
N ILE A 75 1.92 -9.66 3.87
CA ILE A 75 2.03 -8.73 2.74
C ILE A 75 3.08 -7.66 3.04
N ALA A 76 2.98 -7.02 4.20
CA ALA A 76 3.89 -5.95 4.59
C ALA A 76 5.34 -6.42 4.57
N LYS A 77 5.62 -7.58 5.17
CA LYS A 77 6.96 -8.13 5.26
C LYS A 77 7.53 -8.43 3.87
N GLN A 78 6.75 -9.08 3.02
CA GLN A 78 7.23 -9.46 1.68
C GLN A 78 7.48 -8.25 0.79
N VAL A 79 6.60 -7.26 0.83
CA VAL A 79 6.78 -6.04 0.04
C VAL A 79 8.02 -5.28 0.49
N ALA A 80 8.17 -5.09 1.81
CA ALA A 80 9.31 -4.35 2.35
C ALA A 80 10.64 -5.06 2.04
N GLU A 81 10.71 -6.37 2.26
CA GLU A 81 11.93 -7.13 2.04
C GLU A 81 12.33 -7.18 0.57
N LYS A 82 11.36 -7.29 -0.34
CA LYS A 82 11.67 -7.43 -1.77
C LYS A 82 11.95 -6.12 -2.47
N TYR A 83 11.33 -5.03 -2.03
CA TYR A 83 11.33 -3.81 -2.86
C TYR A 83 11.83 -2.56 -2.17
N PHE A 84 11.75 -2.44 -0.85
CA PHE A 84 11.99 -1.16 -0.20
C PHE A 84 13.47 -0.82 0.03
N ASP A 85 14.39 -1.69 -0.38
CA ASP A 85 15.79 -1.30 -0.49
C ASP A 85 16.04 -0.43 -1.71
N ASN A 86 15.25 -0.61 -2.77
CA ASN A 86 15.44 0.07 -4.05
C ASN A 86 14.33 1.06 -4.39
N PHE A 87 13.18 0.95 -3.76
CA PHE A 87 12.02 1.81 -4.02
C PHE A 87 11.55 2.45 -2.72
N SER A 88 11.06 3.69 -2.82
CA SER A 88 10.51 4.37 -1.66
C SER A 88 9.20 3.72 -1.25
N GLY A 89 8.96 3.68 0.04
CA GLY A 89 7.71 3.16 0.53
C GLY A 89 7.52 3.36 2.01
N ILE A 90 6.25 3.36 2.40
CA ILE A 90 5.85 3.30 3.80
C ILE A 90 4.66 2.36 3.88
N ILE A 91 4.64 1.55 4.92
CA ILE A 91 3.55 0.62 5.18
C ILE A 91 3.07 0.87 6.60
N HIS A 92 1.77 1.02 6.77
CA HIS A 92 1.21 1.09 8.10
C HIS A 92 -0.03 0.22 8.22
N LEU A 93 -0.30 -0.20 9.44
CA LEU A 93 -1.38 -1.12 9.76
C LEU A 93 -2.21 -0.53 10.87
N GLY A 94 -3.51 -0.53 10.70
CA GLY A 94 -4.45 -0.07 11.70
C GLY A 94 -5.67 -0.96 11.75
N GLU A 95 -6.58 -0.64 12.66
CA GLU A 95 -7.85 -1.32 12.76
C GLU A 95 -8.95 -0.41 12.26
N VAL A 96 -9.94 -1.03 11.61
CA VAL A 96 -11.15 -0.32 11.17
C VAL A 96 -12.37 -1.16 11.56
N GLU A 97 -13.48 -0.49 11.75
CA GLU A 97 -14.76 -1.16 11.87
C GLU A 97 -15.41 -1.18 10.50
N VAL A 98 -15.58 -2.36 9.93
CA VAL A 98 -16.24 -2.54 8.64
C VAL A 98 -17.71 -2.70 8.89
N LEU A 99 -18.51 -1.77 8.39
CA LEU A 99 -19.94 -1.77 8.58
C LEU A 99 -20.66 -2.66 7.58
N TYR A 100 -20.07 -2.84 6.40
CA TYR A 100 -20.59 -3.71 5.37
C TYR A 100 -19.47 -4.17 4.44
N ALA A 101 -19.47 -5.46 4.11
CA ALA A 101 -18.63 -6.04 3.07
C ALA A 101 -19.24 -7.33 2.57
N HIS A 102 -19.04 -7.62 1.28
CA HIS A 102 -19.43 -8.92 0.74
C HIS A 102 -18.51 -10.03 1.27
N SER A 103 -17.21 -9.72 1.41
CA SER A 103 -16.23 -10.66 1.93
C SER A 103 -15.01 -9.88 2.46
N LEU A 104 -14.30 -10.50 3.39
CA LEU A 104 -13.04 -9.95 3.91
C LEU A 104 -11.91 -10.95 3.83
#